data_ad9e0b649bece9c63e289735bc721c16
#
_entry.id   ad9e0b649bece9c63e289735bc721c16
#
_cell.length_a   1.000
_cell.length_b   1.000
_cell.length_c   1.000
_cell.angle_alpha   90.00
_cell.angle_beta   90.00
_cell.angle_gamma   90.00
#
_symmetry.space_group_name_H-M   'P 1'
#
loop_
_entity.id
_entity.type
_entity.pdbx_description
1 polymer ?
#
loop_
_entity_poly.entity_id
_entity_poly.type
_entity_poly.pdbx_seq_one_letter_code
_entity_poly.pdbx_strand_id
1 'polypeptide(L)'
;KQKVMGLAMVRSSTPAVIRQELKKSVDVILEGDEKVLQKYIANYKTEFEKFPIESISFPRGVSGLKQYSGSPIYAKGTPIHVRAALLYNHYVKKHGIDKKYQMIREGDKIKFVYLRTPNPIHENVIAFLTELPKEFNLDSFIDYDMQFDKTFVDPLKTIIEPLNWTAEEVSSLEDFFG
;
A
#
# COMPACT_ATOMS: atom_id res chain seq x y z
N LYS A 1 -3.25 -21.49 -2.93
CA LYS A 1 -2.85 -20.25 -3.65
C LYS A 1 -4.05 -19.40 -4.04
N GLN A 2 -5.13 -19.99 -4.60
CA GLN A 2 -6.37 -19.28 -4.89
C GLN A 2 -7.03 -18.70 -3.64
N LYS A 3 -6.84 -19.32 -2.47
CA LYS A 3 -7.35 -18.81 -1.21
C LYS A 3 -6.73 -17.47 -0.82
N VAL A 4 -5.43 -17.26 -1.08
CA VAL A 4 -4.74 -16.00 -0.73
C VAL A 4 -5.31 -14.83 -1.53
N MET A 5 -5.51 -15.01 -2.83
CA MET A 5 -6.14 -13.98 -3.65
C MET A 5 -7.62 -13.80 -3.30
N GLY A 6 -8.34 -14.89 -3.03
CA GLY A 6 -9.72 -14.83 -2.56
C GLY A 6 -9.83 -14.02 -1.29
N LEU A 7 -8.89 -14.18 -0.36
CA LEU A 7 -8.82 -13.38 0.86
C LEU A 7 -8.55 -11.91 0.56
N ALA A 8 -7.61 -11.59 -0.34
CA ALA A 8 -7.31 -10.21 -0.70
C ALA A 8 -8.52 -9.51 -1.34
N MET A 9 -9.33 -10.25 -2.12
CA MET A 9 -10.53 -9.71 -2.75
C MET A 9 -11.65 -9.38 -1.77
N VAL A 10 -11.66 -9.98 -0.57
CA VAL A 10 -12.75 -9.83 0.40
C VAL A 10 -12.34 -9.19 1.72
N ARG A 11 -11.05 -9.15 2.04
CA ARG A 11 -10.56 -8.58 3.29
C ARG A 11 -10.77 -7.07 3.36
N SER A 12 -11.23 -6.60 4.51
CA SER A 12 -11.30 -5.16 4.79
C SER A 12 -9.92 -4.51 4.89
N SER A 13 -8.85 -5.31 5.03
CA SER A 13 -7.46 -4.83 5.06
C SER A 13 -6.91 -4.51 3.67
N THR A 14 -7.62 -4.88 2.60
CA THR A 14 -7.30 -4.49 1.23
C THR A 14 -8.15 -3.26 0.88
N PRO A 15 -7.57 -2.20 0.27
CA PRO A 15 -8.38 -1.04 -0.13
C PRO A 15 -9.53 -1.44 -1.05
N ALA A 16 -10.69 -0.81 -0.86
CA ALA A 16 -11.93 -1.20 -1.55
C ALA A 16 -11.80 -1.16 -3.08
N VAL A 17 -11.15 -0.13 -3.63
CA VAL A 17 -10.95 0.00 -5.08
C VAL A 17 -10.09 -1.14 -5.62
N ILE A 18 -9.13 -1.60 -4.83
CA ILE A 18 -8.24 -2.72 -5.21
C ILE A 18 -9.01 -4.04 -5.17
N ARG A 19 -9.87 -4.23 -4.16
CA ARG A 19 -10.69 -5.47 -4.09
C ARG A 19 -11.54 -5.66 -5.34
N GLN A 20 -12.15 -4.59 -5.82
CA GLN A 20 -12.95 -4.62 -7.04
C GLN A 20 -12.10 -4.95 -8.26
N GLU A 21 -10.92 -4.34 -8.36
CA GLU A 21 -10.04 -4.55 -9.51
C GLU A 21 -9.41 -5.96 -9.50
N LEU A 22 -9.11 -6.50 -8.32
CA LEU A 22 -8.65 -7.89 -8.21
C LEU A 22 -9.72 -8.87 -8.74
N LYS A 23 -10.99 -8.61 -8.46
CA LYS A 23 -12.09 -9.44 -9.00
C LYS A 23 -12.15 -9.36 -10.52
N LYS A 24 -12.02 -8.18 -11.10
CA LYS A 24 -11.99 -8.00 -12.55
C LYS A 24 -10.79 -8.70 -13.20
N SER A 25 -9.65 -8.67 -12.52
CA SER A 25 -8.42 -9.30 -13.05
C SER A 25 -8.55 -10.81 -13.18
N VAL A 26 -9.39 -11.44 -12.36
CA VAL A 26 -9.68 -12.88 -12.51
C VAL A 26 -10.32 -13.17 -13.87
N ASP A 27 -11.28 -12.35 -14.28
CA ASP A 27 -11.94 -12.50 -15.59
C ASP A 27 -10.92 -12.32 -16.72
N VAL A 28 -10.02 -11.37 -16.60
CA VAL A 28 -8.95 -11.16 -17.58
C VAL A 28 -8.03 -12.38 -17.68
N ILE A 29 -7.70 -13.00 -16.55
CA ILE A 29 -6.87 -14.22 -16.50
C ILE A 29 -7.60 -15.39 -17.21
N LEU A 30 -8.90 -15.53 -16.95
CA LEU A 30 -9.68 -16.64 -17.50
C LEU A 30 -9.97 -16.49 -18.99
N GLU A 31 -10.11 -15.28 -19.48
CA GLU A 31 -10.53 -15.00 -20.86
C GLU A 31 -9.38 -14.63 -21.79
N GLY A 32 -8.24 -14.21 -21.25
CA GLY A 32 -7.10 -13.70 -22.00
C GLY A 32 -5.85 -14.56 -21.88
N ASP A 33 -4.76 -14.01 -22.35
CA ASP A 33 -3.44 -14.61 -22.23
C ASP A 33 -2.52 -13.71 -21.38
N GLU A 34 -1.26 -14.10 -21.25
CA GLU A 34 -0.27 -13.37 -20.44
C GLU A 34 -0.11 -11.92 -20.91
N LYS A 35 -0.03 -11.69 -22.20
CA LYS A 35 0.16 -10.33 -22.75
C LYS A 35 -1.05 -9.43 -22.48
N VAL A 36 -2.25 -9.99 -22.59
CA VAL A 36 -3.48 -9.26 -22.28
C VAL A 36 -3.50 -8.85 -20.82
N LEU A 37 -3.11 -9.76 -19.91
CA LEU A 37 -3.03 -9.45 -18.49
C LEU A 37 -1.97 -8.40 -18.19
N GLN A 38 -0.78 -8.52 -18.77
CA GLN A 38 0.30 -7.55 -18.58
C GLN A 38 -0.11 -6.14 -19.02
N LYS A 39 -0.80 -6.04 -20.14
CA LYS A 39 -1.33 -4.77 -20.64
C LYS A 39 -2.41 -4.22 -19.70
N TYR A 40 -3.28 -5.08 -19.20
CA TYR A 40 -4.31 -4.72 -18.22
C TYR A 40 -3.70 -4.14 -16.95
N ILE A 41 -2.67 -4.82 -16.41
CA ILE A 41 -1.96 -4.37 -15.21
C ILE A 41 -1.30 -3.00 -15.44
N ALA A 42 -0.62 -2.82 -16.57
CA ALA A 42 0.04 -1.56 -16.92
C ALA A 42 -0.96 -0.41 -17.04
N ASN A 43 -2.11 -0.65 -17.65
CA ASN A 43 -3.17 0.34 -17.79
C ASN A 43 -3.75 0.71 -16.42
N TYR A 44 -3.98 -0.28 -15.56
CA TYR A 44 -4.51 -0.03 -14.22
C TYR A 44 -3.52 0.74 -13.36
N LYS A 45 -2.22 0.46 -13.50
CA LYS A 45 -1.18 1.22 -12.79
C LYS A 45 -1.27 2.72 -13.10
N THR A 46 -1.51 3.07 -14.36
CA THR A 46 -1.67 4.46 -14.78
C THR A 46 -2.88 5.12 -14.10
N GLU A 47 -3.98 4.39 -13.96
CA GLU A 47 -5.16 4.87 -13.25
C GLU A 47 -4.91 4.97 -11.74
N PHE A 48 -4.23 3.98 -11.19
CA PHE A 48 -3.90 3.91 -9.76
C PHE A 48 -3.13 5.14 -9.29
N GLU A 49 -2.21 5.63 -10.10
CA GLU A 49 -1.39 6.81 -9.77
C GLU A 49 -2.22 8.09 -9.65
N LYS A 50 -3.46 8.08 -10.15
CA LYS A 50 -4.39 9.23 -10.08
C LYS A 50 -5.36 9.14 -8.89
N PHE A 51 -5.40 8.02 -8.18
CA PHE A 51 -6.30 7.87 -7.04
C PHE A 51 -5.85 8.73 -5.86
N PRO A 52 -6.80 9.23 -5.05
CA PRO A 52 -6.46 9.87 -3.78
C PRO A 52 -5.70 8.91 -2.87
N ILE A 53 -4.82 9.44 -2.05
CA ILE A 53 -4.00 8.67 -1.10
C ILE A 53 -4.88 7.78 -0.24
N GLU A 54 -6.01 8.28 0.23
CA GLU A 54 -6.94 7.56 1.10
C GLU A 54 -7.52 6.31 0.45
N SER A 55 -7.68 6.32 -0.88
CA SER A 55 -8.25 5.20 -1.63
C SER A 55 -7.30 4.03 -1.81
N ILE A 56 -6.00 4.28 -1.78
CA ILE A 56 -4.96 3.29 -2.06
C ILE A 56 -4.20 2.84 -0.81
N SER A 57 -4.45 3.47 0.33
CA SER A 57 -3.77 3.17 1.59
C SER A 57 -4.37 1.94 2.25
N PHE A 58 -3.54 1.20 3.00
CA PHE A 58 -3.97 -0.02 3.67
C PHE A 58 -4.79 0.28 4.90
N PRO A 59 -6.06 -0.19 4.98
CA PRO A 59 -6.80 -0.14 6.23
C PRO A 59 -6.28 -1.18 7.23
N ARG A 60 -6.09 -0.79 8.48
CA ARG A 60 -5.66 -1.69 9.56
C ARG A 60 -6.24 -1.24 10.89
N GLY A 61 -6.61 -2.21 11.74
CA GLY A 61 -6.82 -1.95 13.16
C GLY A 61 -5.47 -1.92 13.87
N VAL A 62 -5.25 -0.96 14.75
CA VAL A 62 -3.98 -0.79 15.43
C VAL A 62 -4.07 -1.21 16.89
N SER A 63 -3.17 -2.10 17.32
CA SER A 63 -3.03 -2.50 18.72
C SER A 63 -1.54 -2.59 19.06
N GLY A 64 -1.21 -2.37 20.34
CA GLY A 64 0.17 -2.42 20.81
C GLY A 64 0.91 -1.10 20.72
N LEU A 65 0.21 0.02 20.62
CA LEU A 65 0.85 1.33 20.55
C LEU A 65 1.79 1.56 21.76
N LYS A 66 1.32 1.21 22.96
CA LYS A 66 2.13 1.33 24.17
C LYS A 66 3.28 0.33 24.20
N GLN A 67 2.98 -0.92 23.81
CA GLN A 67 3.96 -2.01 23.79
C GLN A 67 5.15 -1.71 22.89
N TYR A 68 4.89 -1.13 21.72
CA TYR A 68 5.92 -0.87 20.71
C TYR A 68 6.49 0.55 20.75
N SER A 69 6.03 1.38 21.65
CA SER A 69 6.63 2.70 21.86
C SER A 69 8.08 2.55 22.31
N GLY A 70 8.95 3.40 21.82
CA GLY A 70 10.37 3.33 22.13
C GLY A 70 11.07 4.65 21.88
N SER A 71 12.38 4.65 22.07
CA SER A 71 13.22 5.82 21.84
C SER A 71 13.95 5.64 20.50
N PRO A 72 13.89 6.64 19.59
CA PRO A 72 13.20 7.92 19.78
C PRO A 72 11.68 7.87 19.57
N ILE A 73 11.15 6.89 18.79
CA ILE A 73 9.73 6.86 18.44
C ILE A 73 9.12 5.46 18.65
N TYR A 74 9.79 4.41 18.17
CA TYR A 74 9.30 3.04 18.23
C TYR A 74 10.41 2.05 18.55
N ALA A 75 10.03 0.88 19.06
CA ALA A 75 10.95 -0.19 19.40
C ALA A 75 11.33 -1.02 18.17
N LYS A 76 12.47 -1.71 18.26
CA LYS A 76 12.88 -2.67 17.22
C LYS A 76 11.85 -3.80 17.10
N GLY A 77 11.54 -4.19 15.87
CA GLY A 77 10.58 -5.27 15.61
C GLY A 77 9.12 -4.83 15.62
N THR A 78 8.86 -3.53 15.67
CA THR A 78 7.48 -3.00 15.60
C THR A 78 6.84 -3.35 14.26
N PRO A 79 5.62 -3.92 14.26
CA PRO A 79 4.89 -4.16 13.01
C PRO A 79 4.71 -2.85 12.21
N ILE A 80 4.70 -2.97 10.88
CA ILE A 80 4.72 -1.79 10.01
C ILE A 80 3.54 -0.83 10.25
N HIS A 81 2.33 -1.34 10.46
CA HIS A 81 1.16 -0.48 10.68
C HIS A 81 1.21 0.22 12.04
N VAL A 82 1.77 -0.43 13.06
CA VAL A 82 1.97 0.18 14.38
C VAL A 82 3.06 1.24 14.31
N ARG A 83 4.15 0.96 13.59
CA ARG A 83 5.22 1.93 13.36
C ARG A 83 4.67 3.17 12.66
N ALA A 84 3.86 2.96 11.62
CA ALA A 84 3.24 4.06 10.89
C ALA A 84 2.34 4.92 11.80
N ALA A 85 1.59 4.30 12.71
CA ALA A 85 0.73 5.00 13.67
C ALA A 85 1.54 5.78 14.70
N LEU A 86 2.63 5.19 15.21
CA LEU A 86 3.51 5.88 16.16
C LEU A 86 4.20 7.08 15.51
N LEU A 87 4.59 6.96 14.25
CA LEU A 87 5.17 8.06 13.49
C LEU A 87 4.15 9.19 13.30
N TYR A 88 2.92 8.86 12.95
CA TYR A 88 1.85 9.85 12.85
C TYR A 88 1.68 10.64 14.15
N ASN A 89 1.54 9.93 15.26
CA ASN A 89 1.36 10.58 16.56
C ASN A 89 2.54 11.46 16.93
N HIS A 90 3.76 10.99 16.68
CA HIS A 90 4.97 11.76 16.95
C HIS A 90 4.98 13.08 16.15
N TYR A 91 4.69 13.02 14.85
CA TYR A 91 4.76 14.21 14.00
C TYR A 91 3.58 15.16 14.17
N VAL A 92 2.41 14.65 14.55
CA VAL A 92 1.28 15.50 14.94
C VAL A 92 1.66 16.36 16.14
N LYS A 93 2.30 15.76 17.15
CA LYS A 93 2.78 16.50 18.34
C LYS A 93 3.92 17.45 17.98
N LYS A 94 4.88 16.98 17.19
CA LYS A 94 6.06 17.78 16.82
C LYS A 94 5.68 19.04 16.05
N HIS A 95 4.66 18.95 15.19
CA HIS A 95 4.15 20.09 14.42
C HIS A 95 3.13 20.92 15.21
N GLY A 96 2.75 20.49 16.42
CA GLY A 96 1.78 21.20 17.24
C GLY A 96 0.38 21.25 16.64
N ILE A 97 0.00 20.23 15.88
CA ILE A 97 -1.28 20.19 15.15
C ILE A 97 -2.29 19.20 15.75
N ASP A 98 -2.07 18.79 16.98
CA ASP A 98 -2.94 17.82 17.68
C ASP A 98 -4.36 18.35 17.94
N LYS A 99 -4.57 19.65 17.87
CA LYS A 99 -5.92 20.24 17.93
C LYS A 99 -6.66 20.14 16.61
N LYS A 100 -5.93 20.07 15.50
CA LYS A 100 -6.49 19.97 14.15
C LYS A 100 -6.67 18.53 13.73
N TYR A 101 -5.73 17.64 14.10
CA TYR A 101 -5.75 16.23 13.72
C TYR A 101 -5.79 15.38 14.98
N GLN A 102 -6.76 14.48 15.02
CA GLN A 102 -6.93 13.56 16.14
C GLN A 102 -5.74 12.60 16.23
N MET A 103 -5.29 12.33 17.47
CA MET A 103 -4.26 11.32 17.71
C MET A 103 -4.83 9.92 17.50
N ILE A 104 -3.98 9.01 17.02
CA ILE A 104 -4.33 7.59 16.90
C ILE A 104 -4.27 6.96 18.29
N ARG A 105 -5.33 6.23 18.64
CA ARG A 105 -5.47 5.55 19.94
C ARG A 105 -5.48 4.05 19.75
N GLU A 106 -5.21 3.34 20.83
CA GLU A 106 -5.30 1.88 20.86
C GLU A 106 -6.66 1.41 20.37
N GLY A 107 -6.68 0.48 19.43
CA GLY A 107 -7.90 -0.07 18.84
C GLY A 107 -8.48 0.73 17.67
N ASP A 108 -7.90 1.88 17.34
CA ASP A 108 -8.38 2.68 16.22
C ASP A 108 -8.15 1.97 14.89
N LYS A 109 -9.04 2.25 13.93
CA LYS A 109 -8.86 1.86 12.54
C LYS A 109 -8.11 2.98 11.83
N ILE A 110 -6.97 2.63 11.27
CA ILE A 110 -6.09 3.56 10.56
C ILE A 110 -5.93 3.15 9.10
N LYS A 111 -5.35 4.04 8.33
CA LYS A 111 -4.80 3.73 7.02
C LYS A 111 -3.32 4.03 7.04
N PHE A 112 -2.52 3.20 6.34
CA PHE A 112 -1.09 3.50 6.19
C PHE A 112 -0.67 3.37 4.74
N VAL A 113 0.38 4.10 4.37
CA VAL A 113 0.88 4.18 2.99
C VAL A 113 2.39 4.20 2.99
N TYR A 114 2.98 3.58 1.98
CA TYR A 114 4.44 3.59 1.78
C TYR A 114 4.90 4.93 1.22
N LEU A 115 6.09 5.34 1.66
CA LEU A 115 6.72 6.59 1.26
C LEU A 115 8.05 6.31 0.56
N ARG A 116 8.36 7.12 -0.45
CA ARG A 116 9.70 7.13 -1.06
C ARG A 116 10.67 7.81 -0.11
N THR A 117 11.89 7.34 -0.09
CA THR A 117 12.97 7.91 0.71
C THR A 117 14.08 8.45 -0.21
N PRO A 118 14.79 9.50 0.19
CA PRO A 118 14.62 10.28 1.42
C PRO A 118 13.37 11.14 1.41
N ASN A 119 12.85 11.46 2.60
CA ASN A 119 11.70 12.34 2.77
C ASN A 119 11.81 13.08 4.11
N PRO A 120 10.92 14.06 4.39
CA PRO A 120 11.03 14.89 5.59
C PRO A 120 11.02 14.16 6.93
N ILE A 121 10.44 12.97 7.01
CA ILE A 121 10.40 12.20 8.27
C ILE A 121 11.44 11.07 8.33
N HIS A 122 12.22 10.88 7.28
CA HIS A 122 13.26 9.84 7.18
C HIS A 122 12.74 8.43 7.45
N GLU A 123 11.51 8.14 7.01
CA GLU A 123 10.83 6.86 7.20
C GLU A 123 10.10 6.45 5.92
N ASN A 124 9.88 5.14 5.73
CA ASN A 124 9.26 4.63 4.50
C ASN A 124 7.76 4.38 4.63
N VAL A 125 7.13 4.80 5.72
CA VAL A 125 5.71 4.58 5.95
C VAL A 125 5.15 5.68 6.85
N ILE A 126 3.86 5.96 6.69
CA ILE A 126 3.10 6.87 7.55
C ILE A 126 1.65 6.41 7.61
N ALA A 127 1.01 6.63 8.77
CA ALA A 127 -0.42 6.37 8.93
C ALA A 127 -1.20 7.67 9.03
N PHE A 128 -2.51 7.54 8.95
CA PHE A 128 -3.45 8.64 9.19
C PHE A 128 -4.82 8.04 9.53
N LEU A 129 -5.71 8.86 10.06
CA LEU A 129 -7.09 8.43 10.38
C LEU A 129 -8.03 8.68 9.21
N THR A 130 -8.21 9.92 8.81
CA THR A 130 -9.09 10.30 7.71
C THR A 130 -8.34 10.86 6.51
N GLU A 131 -7.33 11.68 6.78
CA GLU A 131 -6.48 12.26 5.73
C GLU A 131 -5.06 12.40 6.22
N LEU A 132 -4.11 12.35 5.29
CA LEU A 132 -2.71 12.59 5.60
C LEU A 132 -2.52 14.09 5.85
N PRO A 133 -2.02 14.48 7.05
CA PRO A 133 -1.81 15.90 7.33
C PRO A 133 -0.91 16.58 6.32
N LYS A 134 -1.38 17.68 5.76
CA LYS A 134 -0.61 18.47 4.77
C LYS A 134 0.67 19.06 5.39
N GLU A 135 0.63 19.33 6.68
CA GLU A 135 1.75 19.86 7.45
C GLU A 135 2.96 18.93 7.48
N PHE A 136 2.75 17.64 7.23
CA PHE A 136 3.85 16.67 7.15
C PHE A 136 4.68 16.85 5.87
N ASN A 137 4.15 17.50 4.84
CA ASN A 137 4.80 17.69 3.53
C ASN A 137 5.21 16.36 2.89
N LEU A 138 4.35 15.35 2.99
CA LEU A 138 4.62 14.00 2.48
C LEU A 138 3.86 13.66 1.19
N ASP A 139 2.96 14.53 0.72
CA ASP A 139 2.11 14.25 -0.45
C ASP A 139 2.92 13.88 -1.70
N SER A 140 4.05 14.54 -1.91
CA SER A 140 4.92 14.28 -3.07
C SER A 140 5.83 13.07 -2.89
N PHE A 141 5.82 12.43 -1.71
CA PHE A 141 6.68 11.29 -1.39
C PHE A 141 5.92 9.97 -1.33
N ILE A 142 4.65 9.95 -1.71
CA ILE A 142 3.88 8.70 -1.75
C ILE A 142 4.51 7.75 -2.76
N ASP A 143 4.83 6.54 -2.32
CA ASP A 143 5.43 5.52 -3.18
C ASP A 143 4.32 4.73 -3.86
N TYR A 144 3.82 5.28 -4.98
CA TYR A 144 2.75 4.63 -5.74
C TYR A 144 3.19 3.29 -6.32
N ASP A 145 4.46 3.13 -6.69
CA ASP A 145 4.98 1.87 -7.21
C ASP A 145 4.93 0.77 -6.14
N MET A 146 5.46 1.07 -4.95
CA MET A 146 5.43 0.12 -3.83
C MET A 146 3.99 -0.17 -3.41
N GLN A 147 3.16 0.86 -3.35
CA GLN A 147 1.76 0.73 -2.97
C GLN A 147 1.00 -0.16 -3.96
N PHE A 148 1.23 0.03 -5.25
CA PHE A 148 0.63 -0.79 -6.31
C PHE A 148 1.08 -2.24 -6.20
N ASP A 149 2.37 -2.48 -6.04
CA ASP A 149 2.92 -3.84 -5.91
C ASP A 149 2.32 -4.55 -4.69
N LYS A 150 2.29 -3.90 -3.55
CA LYS A 150 1.82 -4.50 -2.29
C LYS A 150 0.31 -4.74 -2.27
N THR A 151 -0.47 -3.86 -2.88
CA THR A 151 -1.93 -3.97 -2.83
C THR A 151 -2.51 -4.82 -3.95
N PHE A 152 -1.91 -4.81 -5.13
CA PHE A 152 -2.49 -5.40 -6.34
C PHE A 152 -1.64 -6.50 -6.97
N VAL A 153 -0.38 -6.22 -7.28
CA VAL A 153 0.48 -7.15 -8.03
C VAL A 153 0.82 -8.39 -7.20
N ASP A 154 1.22 -8.22 -5.95
CA ASP A 154 1.59 -9.35 -5.08
C ASP A 154 0.45 -10.37 -4.93
N PRO A 155 -0.80 -9.95 -4.67
CA PRO A 155 -1.91 -10.91 -4.68
C PRO A 155 -2.11 -11.62 -6.02
N LEU A 156 -1.94 -10.92 -7.15
CA LEU A 156 -2.06 -11.54 -8.48
C LEU A 156 -0.99 -12.58 -8.74
N LYS A 157 0.24 -12.36 -8.27
CA LYS A 157 1.36 -13.28 -8.46
C LYS A 157 1.04 -14.67 -7.94
N THR A 158 0.26 -14.79 -6.88
CA THR A 158 -0.11 -16.10 -6.32
C THR A 158 -0.92 -16.95 -7.30
N ILE A 159 -1.60 -16.33 -8.25
CA ILE A 159 -2.38 -17.03 -9.27
C ILE A 159 -1.59 -17.22 -10.57
N ILE A 160 -0.87 -16.21 -11.02
CA ILE A 160 -0.23 -16.25 -12.33
C ILE A 160 1.10 -17.01 -12.33
N GLU A 161 1.81 -17.07 -11.21
CA GLU A 161 3.07 -17.84 -11.12
C GLU A 161 2.89 -19.33 -11.46
N PRO A 162 1.83 -20.03 -10.98
CA PRO A 162 1.60 -21.41 -11.40
C PRO A 162 1.32 -21.58 -12.90
N LEU A 163 0.92 -20.51 -13.57
CA LEU A 163 0.71 -20.52 -15.03
C LEU A 163 2.00 -20.19 -15.80
N ASN A 164 3.10 -19.95 -15.09
CA ASN A 164 4.37 -19.44 -15.62
C ASN A 164 4.22 -18.08 -16.30
N TRP A 165 3.28 -17.28 -15.83
CA TRP A 165 3.06 -15.91 -16.29
C TRP A 165 3.77 -14.93 -15.38
N THR A 166 4.19 -13.80 -15.94
CA THR A 166 4.75 -12.66 -15.19
C THR A 166 3.81 -11.47 -15.30
N ALA A 167 3.81 -10.62 -14.27
CA ALA A 167 2.96 -9.42 -14.23
C ALA A 167 3.46 -8.31 -15.15
N GLU A 168 4.76 -8.31 -15.46
CA GLU A 168 5.38 -7.31 -16.33
C GLU A 168 6.07 -8.00 -17.50
N GLU A 169 6.10 -7.31 -18.65
CA GLU A 169 6.88 -7.78 -19.78
C GLU A 169 8.37 -7.83 -19.41
N VAL A 170 8.97 -9.00 -19.61
CA VAL A 170 10.42 -9.16 -19.41
C VAL A 170 11.08 -8.87 -20.74
N SER A 171 11.92 -7.81 -20.77
CA SER A 171 12.74 -7.51 -21.94
C SER A 171 13.73 -8.65 -22.15
N SER A 172 13.63 -9.37 -23.27
CA SER A 172 14.62 -10.36 -23.64
C SER A 172 15.79 -9.68 -24.35
N LEU A 173 16.94 -10.36 -24.40
CA LEU A 173 18.08 -9.87 -25.19
C LEU A 173 17.69 -9.68 -26.67
N GLU A 174 16.76 -10.48 -27.15
CA GLU A 174 16.23 -10.37 -28.51
C GLU A 174 15.54 -9.03 -28.75
N ASP A 175 14.85 -8.48 -27.74
CA ASP A 175 14.19 -7.18 -27.85
C ASP A 175 15.21 -6.02 -28.01
N PHE A 176 16.42 -6.21 -27.52
CA PHE A 176 17.51 -5.22 -27.68
C PHE A 176 18.19 -5.30 -29.03
N PHE A 177 18.19 -6.47 -29.67
CA PHE A 177 18.91 -6.72 -30.91
C PHE A 177 17.98 -6.87 -32.13
N GLY A 178 16.70 -6.94 -31.89
CA GLY A 178 15.67 -7.03 -32.92
C GLY A 178 15.10 -5.67 -33.38
#